data_5e024ccffae3828c75735619d0b54617
#
_entry.id   5e024ccffae3828c75735619d0b54617
#
_cell.length_a   1.000
_cell.length_b   1.000
_cell.length_c   1.000
_cell.angle_alpha   90.00
_cell.angle_beta   90.00
_cell.angle_gamma   90.00
#
_symmetry.space_group_name_H-M   'P 1'
#
loop_
_entity.id
_entity.type
_entity.pdbx_description
1 polymer ?
#
loop_
_entity_poly.entity_id
_entity_poly.type
_entity_poly.pdbx_seq_one_letter_code
_entity_poly.pdbx_strand_id
1 'polypeptide(L)'
;MNFRVGRRTGFMIPTSAASKDRRTTAGGSNMYVRMTTLSFRVEKADEGIRLFDESVVPAARAQKGFRGAYLLADRQAGRSVALTFWDDEAAAVANEENRYYQEQLVKFLPLIVSPPVREGYDVVVESR
;
A
#
# COMPACT_ATOMS: atom_id res chain seq x y z
N MET A 1 11.56 8.03 -9.33
CA MET A 1 11.67 8.21 -8.99
C MET A 1 11.82 8.06 -8.23
N ASN A 2 11.60 8.20 -7.96
CA ASN A 2 11.73 8.26 -7.28
C ASN A 2 11.67 8.18 -6.55
N PHE A 3 11.56 8.27 -6.10
CA PHE A 3 11.52 8.45 -5.43
C PHE A 3 11.56 8.17 -4.45
N ARG A 4 11.90 8.11 -3.94
CA ARG A 4 11.94 8.13 -3.07
C ARG A 4 11.83 8.59 -2.47
N VAL A 5 11.71 8.96 -2.31
CA VAL A 5 11.69 9.60 -1.84
C VAL A 5 11.30 9.95 -1.25
N GLY A 6 11.09 10.09 -1.08
CA GLY A 6 10.84 10.58 -0.60
C GLY A 6 10.33 10.70 0.23
N ARG A 7 10.52 10.73 0.60
CA ARG A 7 10.22 10.95 1.34
C ARG A 7 10.37 11.26 2.06
N ARG A 8 10.69 11.59 2.13
CA ARG A 8 10.96 12.08 2.63
C ARG A 8 11.34 12.54 2.88
N THR A 9 11.39 12.85 2.89
CA THR A 9 11.74 13.51 2.91
C THR A 9 11.99 14.07 2.78
N GLY A 10 12.09 14.29 2.82
CA GLY A 10 12.38 15.13 2.62
C GLY A 10 12.34 15.80 2.32
N PHE A 11 12.34 16.25 2.15
CA PHE A 11 12.43 17.19 1.72
C PHE A 11 11.99 17.89 1.82
N MET A 12 12.04 18.08 1.88
CA MET A 12 11.73 19.01 1.82
C MET A 12 11.10 19.58 2.06
N ILE A 13 10.92 19.74 2.25
CA ILE A 13 10.45 20.55 2.46
C ILE A 13 9.95 20.97 2.99
N PRO A 14 10.01 21.15 3.17
CA PRO A 14 9.59 21.80 3.82
C PRO A 14 8.88 22.07 4.17
N THR A 15 8.81 22.10 4.28
CA THR A 15 8.27 22.56 4.56
C THR A 15 7.47 22.49 4.96
N SER A 16 7.50 22.25 5.29
CA SER A 16 6.84 22.19 5.73
C SER A 16 6.00 22.74 6.12
N ALA A 17 6.01 22.83 6.45
CA ALA A 17 5.35 23.64 7.12
C ALA A 17 4.26 23.95 6.45
N ALA A 18 4.35 24.33 5.75
CA ALA A 18 3.40 24.72 5.11
C ALA A 18 2.55 23.75 4.96
N SER A 19 2.86 22.94 4.98
CA SER A 19 2.14 22.06 4.69
C SER A 19 1.08 21.91 5.43
N LYS A 20 0.99 22.04 6.42
CA LYS A 20 0.06 21.82 7.18
C LYS A 20 -1.04 22.40 6.85
N ASP A 21 -1.07 23.19 6.50
CA ASP A 21 -2.13 23.84 6.36
C ASP A 21 -2.83 23.27 5.35
N ARG A 22 -2.44 23.03 4.46
CA ARG A 22 -3.13 22.58 3.56
C ARG A 22 -3.86 21.51 3.86
N ARG A 23 -3.56 20.86 4.55
CA ARG A 23 -4.14 19.83 4.80
C ARG A 23 -5.28 19.96 5.31
N THR A 24 -5.37 20.52 5.76
CA THR A 24 -6.37 20.67 6.44
C THR A 24 -7.34 20.85 5.60
N THR A 25 -7.21 21.06 4.92
CA THR A 25 -8.02 21.38 4.19
C THR A 25 -8.67 20.51 3.69
N ALA A 26 -8.74 20.37 3.39
CA ALA A 26 -9.24 19.81 2.78
C ALA A 26 -9.83 18.90 2.95
N GLY A 27 -10.52 18.91 3.17
CA GLY A 27 -11.19 18.00 3.24
C GLY A 27 -10.47 16.99 3.20
N GLY A 28 -9.80 17.29 3.25
CA GLY A 28 -9.07 16.57 3.33
C GLY A 28 -8.90 15.35 3.44
N SER A 29 -8.50 14.92 2.76
CA SER A 29 -8.18 13.64 2.94
C SER A 29 -6.81 13.55 3.40
N ASN A 30 -6.61 12.92 4.48
CA ASN A 30 -5.30 12.59 4.96
C ASN A 30 -4.98 11.15 4.70
N MET A 31 -5.69 10.55 3.76
CA MET A 31 -5.47 9.15 3.48
C MET A 31 -4.03 8.86 3.13
N TYR A 32 -3.59 7.68 3.52
CA TYR A 32 -2.27 7.17 3.26
C TYR A 32 -2.40 5.88 2.48
N VAL A 33 -1.53 5.67 1.50
CA VAL A 33 -1.57 4.45 0.70
C VAL A 33 -0.28 3.68 0.87
N ARG A 34 -0.42 2.37 1.09
CA ARG A 34 0.68 1.42 0.99
C ARG A 34 0.66 0.81 -0.39
N MET A 35 1.80 0.85 -1.06
CA MET A 35 1.95 0.28 -2.39
C MET A 35 2.98 -0.82 -2.31
N THR A 36 2.56 -2.03 -2.65
CA THR A 36 3.44 -3.19 -2.57
C THR A 36 3.56 -3.81 -3.96
N THR A 37 4.77 -3.82 -4.50
CA THR A 37 5.02 -4.46 -5.78
C THR A 37 5.39 -5.91 -5.56
N LEU A 38 4.71 -6.80 -6.27
CA LEU A 38 4.92 -8.24 -6.16
C LEU A 38 5.25 -8.79 -7.54
N SER A 39 6.27 -9.64 -7.61
CA SER A 39 6.63 -10.33 -8.85
C SER A 39 6.30 -11.81 -8.67
N PHE A 40 5.20 -12.24 -9.28
CA PHE A 40 4.78 -13.63 -9.19
C PHE A 40 5.48 -14.46 -10.23
N ARG A 41 5.63 -15.75 -9.93
CA ARG A 41 5.89 -16.72 -10.99
C ARG A 41 4.71 -16.60 -11.94
N VAL A 42 4.97 -16.53 -13.25
CA VAL A 42 3.90 -16.26 -14.20
C VAL A 42 2.77 -17.27 -14.07
N GLU A 43 3.10 -18.55 -13.90
CA GLU A 43 2.09 -19.59 -13.80
C GLU A 43 1.33 -19.53 -12.47
N LYS A 44 1.77 -18.68 -11.52
CA LYS A 44 1.11 -18.53 -10.23
C LYS A 44 0.38 -17.20 -10.10
N ALA A 45 0.35 -16.40 -11.17
CA ALA A 45 -0.25 -15.06 -11.07
C ALA A 45 -1.73 -15.13 -10.67
N ASP A 46 -2.50 -16.02 -11.28
CA ASP A 46 -3.93 -16.13 -10.95
C ASP A 46 -4.13 -16.62 -9.52
N GLU A 47 -3.27 -17.50 -9.04
CA GLU A 47 -3.35 -17.95 -7.67
C GLU A 47 -3.07 -16.79 -6.71
N GLY A 48 -2.10 -15.94 -7.04
CA GLY A 48 -1.80 -14.76 -6.23
C GLY A 48 -2.96 -13.79 -6.20
N ILE A 49 -3.62 -13.57 -7.34
CA ILE A 49 -4.78 -12.69 -7.41
C ILE A 49 -5.88 -13.22 -6.52
N ARG A 50 -6.16 -14.52 -6.60
CA ARG A 50 -7.21 -15.12 -5.78
C ARG A 50 -6.87 -15.04 -4.29
N LEU A 51 -5.62 -15.26 -3.95
CA LEU A 51 -5.18 -15.17 -2.57
C LEU A 51 -5.39 -13.76 -2.02
N PHE A 52 -5.06 -12.74 -2.81
CA PHE A 52 -5.29 -11.37 -2.39
C PHE A 52 -6.78 -11.13 -2.12
N ASP A 53 -7.62 -11.54 -3.03
CA ASP A 53 -9.06 -11.31 -2.92
C ASP A 53 -9.67 -12.07 -1.74
N GLU A 54 -9.26 -13.30 -1.53
CA GLU A 54 -9.91 -14.18 -0.57
C GLU A 54 -9.30 -14.14 0.81
N SER A 55 -8.05 -13.72 0.94
CA SER A 55 -7.36 -13.71 2.22
C SER A 55 -6.96 -12.31 2.66
N VAL A 56 -6.28 -11.58 1.79
CA VAL A 56 -5.74 -10.27 2.18
C VAL A 56 -6.87 -9.26 2.40
N VAL A 57 -7.82 -9.20 1.47
CA VAL A 57 -8.87 -8.18 1.55
C VAL A 57 -9.73 -8.36 2.80
N PRO A 58 -10.23 -9.56 3.13
CA PRO A 58 -11.00 -9.70 4.37
C PRO A 58 -10.18 -9.37 5.62
N ALA A 59 -8.91 -9.78 5.65
CA ALA A 59 -8.06 -9.47 6.80
C ALA A 59 -7.82 -7.98 6.93
N ALA A 60 -7.64 -7.28 5.80
CA ALA A 60 -7.43 -5.85 5.80
C ALA A 60 -8.67 -5.11 6.29
N ARG A 61 -9.85 -5.59 5.87
CA ARG A 61 -11.10 -4.95 6.30
C ARG A 61 -11.29 -4.99 7.81
N ALA A 62 -10.70 -5.97 8.47
CA ALA A 62 -10.80 -6.08 9.91
C ALA A 62 -9.86 -5.12 10.63
N GLN A 63 -8.98 -4.44 9.92
CA GLN A 63 -8.01 -3.55 10.53
C GLN A 63 -8.59 -2.16 10.70
N LYS A 64 -8.32 -1.55 11.85
CA LYS A 64 -8.78 -0.20 12.12
C LYS A 64 -8.12 0.77 11.15
N GLY A 65 -8.93 1.64 10.57
CA GLY A 65 -8.42 2.67 9.66
C GLY A 65 -8.32 2.25 8.22
N PHE A 66 -8.70 1.03 7.89
CA PHE A 66 -8.67 0.57 6.50
C PHE A 66 -9.73 1.29 5.68
N ARG A 67 -9.35 1.77 4.49
CA ARG A 67 -10.24 2.54 3.64
C ARG A 67 -10.51 1.89 2.29
N GLY A 68 -9.75 0.94 1.89
CA GLY A 68 -9.98 0.27 0.61
C GLY A 68 -8.71 -0.35 0.06
N ALA A 69 -8.87 -1.14 -0.99
CA ALA A 69 -7.74 -1.84 -1.59
C ALA A 69 -7.99 -2.05 -3.08
N TYR A 70 -6.89 -2.08 -3.82
CA TYR A 70 -6.88 -2.49 -5.23
C TYR A 70 -5.71 -3.41 -5.46
N LEU A 71 -5.88 -4.35 -6.36
CA LEU A 71 -4.77 -5.13 -6.87
C LEU A 71 -4.70 -4.90 -8.36
N LEU A 72 -3.59 -4.38 -8.83
CA LEU A 72 -3.32 -4.16 -10.24
C LEU A 72 -2.42 -5.28 -10.71
N ALA A 73 -2.67 -5.83 -11.89
CA ALA A 73 -1.89 -6.98 -12.34
C ALA A 73 -1.59 -6.91 -13.83
N ASP A 74 -0.35 -7.24 -14.16
CA ASP A 74 0.05 -7.57 -15.51
C ASP A 74 0.29 -9.07 -15.49
N ARG A 75 -0.75 -9.84 -15.89
CA ARG A 75 -0.70 -11.28 -15.76
C ARG A 75 0.41 -11.90 -16.60
N GLN A 76 0.67 -11.33 -17.76
CA GLN A 76 1.67 -11.93 -18.66
C GLN A 76 3.08 -11.78 -18.11
N ALA A 77 3.35 -10.68 -17.42
CA ALA A 77 4.66 -10.46 -16.83
C ALA A 77 4.76 -11.00 -15.42
N GLY A 78 3.64 -11.39 -14.82
CA GLY A 78 3.64 -11.85 -13.43
C GLY A 78 3.78 -10.70 -12.42
N ARG A 79 3.63 -9.45 -12.87
CA ARG A 79 3.86 -8.31 -12.01
C ARG A 79 2.54 -7.77 -11.47
N SER A 80 2.52 -7.45 -10.20
CA SER A 80 1.31 -6.91 -9.54
C SER A 80 1.69 -5.78 -8.62
N VAL A 81 0.75 -4.87 -8.42
CA VAL A 81 0.88 -3.79 -7.45
C VAL A 81 -0.36 -3.81 -6.58
N ALA A 82 -0.16 -4.01 -5.29
CA ALA A 82 -1.24 -3.96 -4.32
C ALA A 82 -1.28 -2.59 -3.69
N LEU A 83 -2.46 -1.98 -3.67
CA LEU A 83 -2.66 -0.69 -3.03
C LEU A 83 -3.64 -0.90 -1.88
N THR A 84 -3.24 -0.48 -0.67
CA THR A 84 -4.17 -0.44 0.46
C THR A 84 -4.21 0.99 0.98
N PHE A 85 -5.42 1.47 1.22
CA PHE A 85 -5.64 2.84 1.64
C PHE A 85 -6.05 2.87 3.10
N TRP A 86 -5.49 3.82 3.84
CA TRP A 86 -5.67 3.93 5.29
C TRP A 86 -6.06 5.35 5.66
N ASP A 87 -6.69 5.50 6.83
CA ASP A 87 -7.04 6.84 7.31
C ASP A 87 -5.85 7.77 7.34
N ASP A 88 -4.70 7.24 7.77
CA ASP A 88 -3.45 8.01 7.85
C ASP A 88 -2.30 7.03 7.96
N GLU A 89 -1.09 7.56 8.00
CA GLU A 89 0.09 6.73 8.10
C GLU A 89 0.12 5.92 9.40
N ALA A 90 -0.37 6.50 10.49
CA ALA A 90 -0.37 5.80 11.77
C ALA A 90 -1.20 4.53 11.70
N ALA A 91 -2.34 4.57 11.02
CA ALA A 91 -3.17 3.38 10.87
C ALA A 91 -2.46 2.31 10.05
N ALA A 92 -1.75 2.71 9.00
CA ALA A 92 -1.00 1.77 8.18
C ALA A 92 0.12 1.11 8.99
N VAL A 93 0.84 1.91 9.79
CA VAL A 93 1.92 1.39 10.62
C VAL A 93 1.37 0.43 11.67
N ALA A 94 0.24 0.77 12.27
CA ALA A 94 -0.35 -0.07 13.31
C ALA A 94 -0.69 -1.46 12.80
N ASN A 95 -1.17 -1.57 11.55
CA ASN A 95 -1.51 -2.89 11.03
C ASN A 95 -0.26 -3.72 10.76
N GLU A 96 0.87 -3.08 10.52
CA GLU A 96 2.12 -3.82 10.37
C GLU A 96 2.61 -4.34 11.72
N GLU A 97 2.42 -3.53 12.75
CA GLU A 97 2.89 -3.91 14.09
C GLU A 97 2.05 -4.99 14.72
N ASN A 98 0.79 -5.12 14.33
CA ASN A 98 -0.07 -6.12 14.91
C ASN A 98 -0.01 -7.47 14.18
N ARG A 99 0.98 -7.63 13.29
CA ARG A 99 1.30 -8.88 12.61
C ARG A 99 0.38 -9.24 11.45
N TYR A 100 -0.66 -8.46 11.21
CA TYR A 100 -1.55 -8.70 10.08
C TYR A 100 -0.76 -8.80 8.77
N TYR A 101 0.13 -7.85 8.55
CA TYR A 101 0.87 -7.79 7.30
C TYR A 101 1.76 -9.03 7.12
N GLN A 102 2.48 -9.40 8.18
CA GLN A 102 3.39 -10.53 8.10
C GLN A 102 2.64 -11.83 7.86
N GLU A 103 1.50 -12.00 8.51
CA GLU A 103 0.72 -13.22 8.34
C GLU A 103 0.21 -13.37 6.92
N GLN A 104 -0.18 -12.27 6.29
CA GLN A 104 -0.63 -12.33 4.92
C GLN A 104 0.54 -12.52 3.97
N LEU A 105 1.67 -11.83 4.20
CA LEU A 105 2.83 -11.93 3.33
C LEU A 105 3.34 -13.37 3.23
N VAL A 106 3.37 -14.08 4.34
CA VAL A 106 3.88 -15.45 4.35
C VAL A 106 3.15 -16.32 3.33
N LYS A 107 1.87 -16.08 3.12
CA LYS A 107 1.08 -16.87 2.19
C LYS A 107 1.52 -16.67 0.74
N PHE A 108 2.14 -15.55 0.44
CA PHE A 108 2.58 -15.25 -0.93
C PHE A 108 3.97 -15.77 -1.24
N LEU A 109 4.76 -16.09 -0.23
CA LEU A 109 6.17 -16.45 -0.46
C LEU A 109 6.35 -17.55 -1.50
N PRO A 110 5.54 -18.63 -1.50
CA PRO A 110 5.74 -19.66 -2.52
C PRO A 110 5.37 -19.22 -3.93
N LEU A 111 4.71 -18.09 -4.08
CA LEU A 111 4.19 -17.66 -5.37
C LEU A 111 5.06 -16.61 -6.06
N ILE A 112 5.98 -15.98 -5.31
CA ILE A 112 6.74 -14.84 -5.83
C ILE A 112 8.18 -15.24 -6.14
N VAL A 113 8.80 -14.47 -7.04
CA VAL A 113 10.17 -14.76 -7.49
C VAL A 113 11.20 -13.84 -6.84
N SER A 114 10.75 -12.80 -6.13
CA SER A 114 11.66 -11.86 -5.49
C SER A 114 10.95 -11.23 -4.31
N PRO A 115 11.70 -10.66 -3.35
CA PRO A 115 11.05 -10.02 -2.21
C PRO A 115 10.14 -8.89 -2.65
N PRO A 116 9.00 -8.71 -1.96
CA PRO A 116 8.11 -7.59 -2.27
C PRO A 116 8.79 -6.26 -2.00
N VAL A 117 8.45 -5.25 -2.80
CA VAL A 117 8.93 -3.91 -2.58
C VAL A 117 7.74 -3.09 -2.10
N ARG A 118 7.89 -2.47 -0.92
CA ARG A 118 6.77 -1.77 -0.30
C ARG A 118 7.12 -0.31 -0.11
N GLU A 119 6.18 0.56 -0.50
CA GLU A 119 6.33 2.00 -0.39
C GLU A 119 5.07 2.58 0.22
N GLY A 120 5.17 3.80 0.73
CA GLY A 120 4.01 4.47 1.29
C GLY A 120 3.98 5.92 0.87
N TYR A 121 2.77 6.44 0.67
CA TYR A 121 2.59 7.81 0.20
C TYR A 121 1.33 8.41 0.79
N ASP A 122 1.36 9.72 1.01
CA ASP A 122 0.14 10.44 1.33
C ASP A 122 -0.66 10.64 0.05
N VAL A 123 -1.97 10.53 0.15
CA VAL A 123 -2.85 10.88 -0.96
C VAL A 123 -3.04 12.38 -0.93
N VAL A 124 -2.42 13.08 -1.84
CA VAL A 124 -2.42 14.54 -1.81
C VAL A 124 -3.42 15.16 -2.79
N VAL A 125 -3.94 14.37 -3.74
CA VAL A 125 -5.01 14.80 -4.63
C VAL A 125 -5.92 13.61 -4.85
N GLU A 126 -7.20 13.83 -4.67
CA GLU A 126 -8.19 12.82 -4.95
C GLU A 126 -9.26 13.43 -5.83
N SER A 127 -9.54 12.79 -6.97
CA SER A 127 -10.56 13.24 -7.90
C SER A 127 -11.36 12.06 -8.38
N ARG A 128 -12.67 12.23 -8.51
CA ARG A 128 -13.55 11.15 -8.94
C ARG A 128 -14.47 11.57 -10.05
#